data_7a6b437d8698edf69d702ce280604ee8
#
_entry.id   7a6b437d8698edf69d702ce280604ee8
#
_cell.length_a   1.000
_cell.length_b   1.000
_cell.length_c   1.000
_cell.angle_alpha   90.00
_cell.angle_beta   90.00
_cell.angle_gamma   90.00
#
_symmetry.space_group_name_H-M   'P 1'
#
loop_
_entity.id
_entity.type
_entity.pdbx_description
1 polymer ?
#
loop_
_entity_poly.entity_id
_entity_poly.type
_entity_poly.pdbx_seq_one_letter_code
_entity_poly.pdbx_strand_id
1 'polypeptide(L)'
;MQFRLTLLLLFALQSIVTAAGQPTWKAGSATTLITPEKPLWMAGYGGRTKPAEGIVHPLWIKVLALEDANGEKGIILSSDTLGIPKTIYDNTCAALKEKFGLERRQIMLHASHTHCGPVLRGALLDIYPLDEEQTARIEKYSTKLESNIVATVSKALENLEPAKVFSGQGISRFGVNRRNNMENEVPKLRAAGKLRGPVDHSVPVLIVRDMENKLKTLVFGYACHNTTLSFYNWCG
;
A
#
# COMPACT_ATOMS: atom_id res chain seq x y z
N MET A 1 47.59 -69.67 -16.33
CA MET A 1 47.15 -68.62 -17.26
C MET A 1 45.85 -68.08 -16.71
N GLN A 2 45.90 -66.99 -15.95
CA GLN A 2 44.76 -66.41 -15.27
C GLN A 2 44.26 -65.19 -16.08
N PHE A 3 43.01 -65.26 -16.59
CA PHE A 3 42.36 -64.14 -17.23
C PHE A 3 41.71 -63.27 -16.14
N ARG A 4 42.16 -62.02 -16.00
CA ARG A 4 41.56 -60.99 -15.17
C ARG A 4 40.49 -60.28 -16.03
N LEU A 5 39.22 -60.46 -15.67
CA LEU A 5 38.10 -59.75 -16.27
C LEU A 5 37.94 -58.40 -15.53
N THR A 6 38.31 -57.30 -16.18
CA THR A 6 38.13 -55.93 -15.65
C THR A 6 36.74 -55.44 -16.02
N LEU A 7 35.86 -55.36 -15.04
CA LEU A 7 34.50 -54.83 -15.18
C LEU A 7 34.54 -53.32 -15.13
N LEU A 8 34.37 -52.63 -16.25
CA LEU A 8 34.20 -51.18 -16.33
C LEU A 8 32.73 -50.82 -15.94
N LEU A 9 32.53 -50.22 -14.75
CA LEU A 9 31.28 -49.60 -14.36
C LEU A 9 31.24 -48.19 -15.00
N LEU A 10 30.42 -48.04 -16.04
CA LEU A 10 29.97 -46.72 -16.53
C LEU A 10 28.92 -46.14 -15.60
N PHE A 11 29.32 -45.20 -14.77
CA PHE A 11 28.37 -44.34 -14.06
C PHE A 11 27.80 -43.32 -15.05
N ALA A 12 26.58 -43.58 -15.52
CA ALA A 12 25.78 -42.60 -16.21
C ALA A 12 25.30 -41.54 -15.21
N LEU A 13 25.94 -40.36 -15.18
CA LEU A 13 25.42 -39.17 -14.52
C LEU A 13 24.15 -38.76 -15.24
N GLN A 14 22.98 -39.18 -14.75
CA GLN A 14 21.72 -38.59 -15.15
C GLN A 14 21.66 -37.20 -14.52
N SER A 15 21.87 -36.16 -15.31
CA SER A 15 21.57 -34.79 -14.96
C SER A 15 20.08 -34.69 -14.71
N ILE A 16 19.67 -34.62 -13.44
CA ILE A 16 18.31 -34.29 -13.06
C ILE A 16 18.14 -32.80 -13.44
N VAL A 17 17.66 -32.55 -14.64
CA VAL A 17 17.11 -31.24 -15.01
C VAL A 17 15.80 -31.12 -14.22
N THR A 18 15.89 -30.52 -13.03
CA THR A 18 14.69 -30.02 -12.37
C THR A 18 14.08 -29.00 -13.29
N ALA A 19 13.01 -29.36 -13.98
CA ALA A 19 12.16 -28.37 -14.67
C ALA A 19 11.79 -27.31 -13.65
N ALA A 20 12.35 -26.10 -13.78
CA ALA A 20 11.90 -24.95 -13.01
C ALA A 20 10.40 -24.83 -13.27
N GLY A 21 9.57 -25.10 -12.27
CA GLY A 21 8.12 -24.99 -12.41
C GLY A 21 7.80 -23.61 -12.97
N GLN A 22 6.84 -23.54 -13.89
CA GLN A 22 6.36 -22.26 -14.42
C GLN A 22 6.00 -21.35 -13.24
N PRO A 23 6.34 -20.06 -13.30
CA PRO A 23 5.98 -19.14 -12.24
C PRO A 23 4.46 -19.15 -12.07
N THR A 24 3.99 -19.35 -10.85
CA THR A 24 2.55 -19.39 -10.55
C THR A 24 1.95 -17.98 -10.46
N TRP A 25 2.80 -16.96 -10.44
CA TRP A 25 2.42 -15.56 -10.32
C TRP A 25 3.14 -14.68 -11.35
N LYS A 26 2.42 -13.64 -11.80
CA LYS A 26 3.06 -12.43 -12.32
C LYS A 26 2.76 -11.27 -11.39
N ALA A 27 3.68 -10.33 -11.28
CA ALA A 27 3.52 -9.14 -10.48
C ALA A 27 4.08 -7.92 -11.21
N GLY A 28 3.38 -6.79 -11.09
CA GLY A 28 3.82 -5.51 -11.61
C GLY A 28 3.52 -4.41 -10.62
N SER A 29 4.38 -3.41 -10.52
CA SER A 29 4.18 -2.27 -9.62
C SER A 29 4.37 -0.95 -10.34
N ALA A 30 3.67 0.07 -9.83
CA ALA A 30 3.79 1.44 -10.28
C ALA A 30 3.51 2.41 -9.15
N THR A 31 4.04 3.62 -9.26
CA THR A 31 3.82 4.70 -8.28
C THR A 31 3.52 6.00 -9.01
N THR A 32 2.69 6.85 -8.38
CA THR A 32 2.39 8.19 -8.87
C THR A 32 2.43 9.19 -7.74
N LEU A 33 3.08 10.32 -7.96
CA LEU A 33 3.10 11.45 -7.03
C LEU A 33 1.71 12.11 -7.02
N ILE A 34 1.17 12.32 -5.81
CA ILE A 34 -0.15 12.94 -5.62
C ILE A 34 -0.10 14.16 -4.69
N THR A 35 1.08 14.65 -4.35
CA THR A 35 1.23 15.88 -3.58
C THR A 35 0.52 17.02 -4.31
N PRO A 36 -0.36 17.79 -3.64
CA PRO A 36 -1.06 18.90 -4.26
C PRO A 36 -0.09 19.96 -4.79
N GLU A 37 -0.32 20.47 -6.00
CA GLU A 37 0.46 21.55 -6.62
C GLU A 37 0.18 22.91 -5.97
N LYS A 38 -1.00 23.08 -5.39
CA LYS A 38 -1.42 24.27 -4.66
C LYS A 38 -1.84 23.90 -3.24
N PRO A 39 -1.68 24.80 -2.26
CA PRO A 39 -2.13 24.56 -0.90
C PRO A 39 -3.60 24.15 -0.86
N LEU A 40 -3.88 22.99 -0.22
CA LEU A 40 -5.19 22.48 0.09
C LEU A 40 -5.35 22.32 1.59
N TRP A 41 -6.60 22.36 2.07
CA TRP A 41 -6.92 21.90 3.41
C TRP A 41 -6.54 20.45 3.60
N MET A 42 -5.93 20.15 4.74
CA MET A 42 -5.52 18.80 5.07
C MET A 42 -6.55 18.13 5.98
N ALA A 43 -6.84 16.87 5.71
CA ALA A 43 -7.78 16.06 6.46
C ALA A 43 -7.20 15.56 7.79
N GLY A 44 -8.08 15.19 8.73
CA GLY A 44 -7.73 14.43 9.93
C GLY A 44 -7.83 15.17 11.24
N TYR A 45 -7.65 16.49 11.26
CA TYR A 45 -7.81 17.31 12.47
C TYR A 45 -8.82 18.44 12.23
N GLY A 46 -9.99 18.37 12.88
CA GLY A 46 -11.06 19.38 12.76
C GLY A 46 -10.70 20.76 13.33
N GLY A 47 -9.66 20.87 14.13
CA GLY A 47 -9.15 22.13 14.65
C GLY A 47 -8.23 22.91 13.71
N ARG A 48 -8.03 22.49 12.47
CA ARG A 48 -7.25 23.25 11.50
C ARG A 48 -7.98 24.52 11.10
N THR A 49 -7.23 25.61 10.96
CA THR A 49 -7.77 26.95 10.65
C THR A 49 -7.30 27.50 9.32
N LYS A 50 -6.44 26.76 8.60
CA LYS A 50 -5.85 27.19 7.33
C LYS A 50 -5.40 25.97 6.48
N PRO A 51 -5.23 26.17 5.16
CA PRO A 51 -4.65 25.17 4.26
C PRO A 51 -3.20 24.81 4.60
N ALA A 52 -2.65 23.80 3.93
CA ALA A 52 -1.24 23.44 4.04
C ALA A 52 -0.32 24.63 3.71
N GLU A 53 0.74 24.79 4.51
CA GLU A 53 1.73 25.88 4.36
C GLU A 53 2.96 25.44 3.57
N GLY A 54 3.14 24.15 3.38
CA GLY A 54 4.27 23.58 2.66
C GLY A 54 4.21 22.05 2.62
N ILE A 55 5.31 21.46 2.21
CA ILE A 55 5.46 20.02 2.01
C ILE A 55 6.67 19.55 2.80
N VAL A 56 6.46 18.60 3.71
CA VAL A 56 7.50 17.90 4.46
C VAL A 56 7.91 16.62 3.72
N HIS A 57 6.91 15.89 3.22
CA HIS A 57 7.10 14.65 2.47
C HIS A 57 6.18 14.60 1.25
N PRO A 58 6.65 14.08 0.12
CA PRO A 58 5.77 13.86 -1.03
C PRO A 58 4.76 12.75 -0.72
N LEU A 59 3.52 12.94 -1.21
CA LEU A 59 2.44 11.97 -1.10
C LEU A 59 2.37 11.12 -2.37
N TRP A 60 2.07 9.82 -2.21
CA TRP A 60 2.11 8.85 -3.30
C TRP A 60 0.86 7.99 -3.38
N ILE A 61 0.56 7.55 -4.59
CA ILE A 61 -0.15 6.31 -4.86
C ILE A 61 0.88 5.24 -5.19
N LYS A 62 0.74 4.06 -4.59
CA LYS A 62 1.57 2.88 -4.85
C LYS A 62 0.65 1.71 -5.19
N VAL A 63 0.87 1.08 -6.33
CA VAL A 63 0.04 -0.02 -6.83
C VAL A 63 0.88 -1.26 -7.00
N LEU A 64 0.36 -2.40 -6.54
CA LEU A 64 0.80 -3.74 -6.88
C LEU A 64 -0.33 -4.43 -7.65
N ALA A 65 -0.07 -4.84 -8.87
CA ALA A 65 -0.89 -5.75 -9.65
C ALA A 65 -0.32 -7.16 -9.53
N LEU A 66 -1.20 -8.14 -9.31
CA LEU A 66 -0.88 -9.56 -9.27
C LEU A 66 -1.74 -10.28 -10.30
N GLU A 67 -1.18 -11.30 -10.95
CA GLU A 67 -1.90 -12.23 -11.83
C GLU A 67 -1.52 -13.66 -11.45
N ASP A 68 -2.50 -14.51 -11.21
CA ASP A 68 -2.29 -15.92 -10.89
C ASP A 68 -2.07 -16.78 -12.15
N ALA A 69 -1.86 -18.09 -11.96
CA ALA A 69 -1.66 -19.05 -13.06
C ALA A 69 -2.88 -19.20 -13.97
N ASN A 70 -4.07 -18.80 -13.54
CA ASN A 70 -5.31 -18.87 -14.33
C ASN A 70 -5.60 -17.54 -15.07
N GLY A 71 -4.74 -16.52 -14.92
CA GLY A 71 -4.93 -15.20 -15.47
C GLY A 71 -5.85 -14.29 -14.64
N GLU A 72 -6.29 -14.73 -13.43
CA GLU A 72 -7.05 -13.89 -12.52
C GLU A 72 -6.17 -12.80 -11.94
N LYS A 73 -6.67 -11.56 -11.98
CA LYS A 73 -5.92 -10.37 -11.55
C LYS A 73 -6.43 -9.82 -10.23
N GLY A 74 -5.52 -9.29 -9.43
CA GLY A 74 -5.82 -8.56 -8.20
C GLY A 74 -4.99 -7.29 -8.10
N ILE A 75 -5.59 -6.21 -7.59
CA ILE A 75 -4.95 -4.92 -7.39
C ILE A 75 -4.93 -4.57 -5.92
N ILE A 76 -3.74 -4.27 -5.39
CA ILE A 76 -3.55 -3.66 -4.09
C ILE A 76 -3.00 -2.25 -4.31
N LEU A 77 -3.75 -1.25 -3.88
CA LEU A 77 -3.36 0.15 -3.96
C LEU A 77 -3.30 0.76 -2.55
N SER A 78 -2.19 1.43 -2.25
CA SER A 78 -2.05 2.30 -1.09
C SER A 78 -1.93 3.75 -1.55
N SER A 79 -2.73 4.64 -0.94
CA SER A 79 -2.72 6.08 -1.17
C SER A 79 -2.32 6.82 0.10
N ASP A 80 -1.46 7.82 0.00
CA ASP A 80 -1.09 8.69 1.11
C ASP A 80 -2.16 9.76 1.32
N THR A 81 -3.33 9.31 1.77
CA THR A 81 -4.52 10.09 2.11
C THR A 81 -5.07 9.64 3.46
N LEU A 82 -5.96 10.44 4.06
CA LEU A 82 -6.65 10.06 5.29
C LEU A 82 -7.55 8.83 5.11
N GLY A 83 -8.20 8.75 3.97
CA GLY A 83 -9.09 7.68 3.56
C GLY A 83 -9.47 7.87 2.09
N ILE A 84 -10.21 6.91 1.53
CA ILE A 84 -10.75 7.01 0.17
C ILE A 84 -12.28 7.09 0.31
N PRO A 85 -12.90 8.27 0.07
CA PRO A 85 -14.34 8.44 0.14
C PRO A 85 -15.07 7.51 -0.81
N LYS A 86 -16.29 7.11 -0.43
CA LYS A 86 -17.10 6.15 -1.19
C LYS A 86 -17.27 6.55 -2.66
N THR A 87 -17.55 7.81 -2.94
CA THR A 87 -17.72 8.31 -4.31
C THR A 87 -16.47 8.13 -5.17
N ILE A 88 -15.30 8.48 -4.63
CA ILE A 88 -14.00 8.28 -5.32
C ILE A 88 -13.73 6.79 -5.52
N TYR A 89 -14.05 5.98 -4.50
CA TYR A 89 -13.90 4.53 -4.57
C TYR A 89 -14.77 3.93 -5.69
N ASP A 90 -16.05 4.28 -5.71
CA ASP A 90 -17.01 3.73 -6.67
C ASP A 90 -16.65 4.16 -8.11
N ASN A 91 -16.34 5.46 -8.33
CA ASN A 91 -15.92 5.97 -9.62
C ASN A 91 -14.64 5.26 -10.13
N THR A 92 -13.67 5.08 -9.24
CA THR A 92 -12.43 4.37 -9.56
C THR A 92 -12.70 2.91 -9.94
N CYS A 93 -13.53 2.19 -9.17
CA CYS A 93 -13.88 0.80 -9.48
C CYS A 93 -14.64 0.70 -10.80
N ALA A 94 -15.56 1.62 -11.10
CA ALA A 94 -16.29 1.66 -12.36
C ALA A 94 -15.33 1.85 -13.56
N ALA A 95 -14.41 2.81 -13.46
CA ALA A 95 -13.42 3.07 -14.50
C ALA A 95 -12.44 1.89 -14.71
N LEU A 96 -12.02 1.23 -13.61
CA LEU A 96 -11.16 0.05 -13.68
C LEU A 96 -11.90 -1.16 -14.29
N LYS A 97 -13.19 -1.32 -14.01
CA LYS A 97 -14.02 -2.34 -14.64
C LYS A 97 -14.19 -2.08 -16.14
N GLU A 98 -14.53 -0.86 -16.52
CA GLU A 98 -14.70 -0.47 -17.91
C GLU A 98 -13.40 -0.67 -18.72
N LYS A 99 -12.28 -0.22 -18.17
CA LYS A 99 -11.01 -0.20 -18.92
C LYS A 99 -10.27 -1.54 -18.91
N PHE A 100 -10.35 -2.32 -17.85
CA PHE A 100 -9.53 -3.52 -17.64
C PHE A 100 -10.34 -4.78 -17.30
N GLY A 101 -11.67 -4.69 -17.22
CA GLY A 101 -12.53 -5.80 -16.80
C GLY A 101 -12.40 -6.22 -15.35
N LEU A 102 -11.78 -5.38 -14.50
CA LEU A 102 -11.57 -5.68 -13.10
C LEU A 102 -12.86 -5.54 -12.29
N GLU A 103 -13.29 -6.64 -11.69
CA GLU A 103 -14.45 -6.64 -10.80
C GLU A 103 -14.08 -6.07 -9.42
N ARG A 104 -15.09 -5.55 -8.71
CA ARG A 104 -14.93 -4.97 -7.37
C ARG A 104 -14.15 -5.86 -6.39
N ARG A 105 -14.34 -7.18 -6.45
CA ARG A 105 -13.66 -8.18 -5.61
C ARG A 105 -12.15 -8.28 -5.87
N GLN A 106 -11.67 -7.79 -7.00
CA GLN A 106 -10.28 -7.82 -7.44
C GLN A 106 -9.51 -6.54 -7.06
N ILE A 107 -10.19 -5.56 -6.44
CA ILE A 107 -9.64 -4.23 -6.18
C ILE A 107 -9.64 -3.95 -4.68
N MET A 108 -8.46 -3.78 -4.10
CA MET A 108 -8.25 -3.33 -2.74
C MET A 108 -7.64 -1.92 -2.77
N LEU A 109 -8.45 -0.91 -2.49
CA LEU A 109 -7.98 0.47 -2.31
C LEU A 109 -7.80 0.75 -0.82
N HIS A 110 -6.60 1.06 -0.41
CA HIS A 110 -6.20 1.32 0.96
C HIS A 110 -5.60 2.72 1.09
N ALA A 111 -5.76 3.34 2.25
CA ALA A 111 -5.11 4.61 2.60
C ALA A 111 -4.10 4.40 3.73
N SER A 112 -2.96 5.11 3.69
CA SER A 112 -1.99 5.11 4.79
C SER A 112 -2.53 5.78 6.05
N HIS A 113 -3.67 6.46 5.94
CA HIS A 113 -4.33 7.22 6.98
C HIS A 113 -3.45 8.36 7.53
N THR A 114 -2.65 8.99 6.65
CA THR A 114 -1.94 10.21 7.06
C THR A 114 -2.93 11.32 7.40
N HIS A 115 -2.66 12.04 8.48
CA HIS A 115 -3.42 13.22 8.89
C HIS A 115 -2.85 14.53 8.29
N CYS A 116 -1.91 14.41 7.37
CA CYS A 116 -1.29 15.51 6.64
C CYS A 116 -1.42 15.38 5.13
N GLY A 117 -2.45 14.64 4.68
CA GLY A 117 -2.90 14.58 3.30
C GLY A 117 -4.10 15.50 3.04
N PRO A 118 -4.42 15.80 1.77
CA PRO A 118 -5.49 16.73 1.41
C PRO A 118 -6.88 16.21 1.78
N VAL A 119 -7.79 17.15 2.03
CA VAL A 119 -9.24 16.88 2.08
C VAL A 119 -9.68 16.42 0.70
N LEU A 120 -10.54 15.41 0.66
CA LEU A 120 -11.09 14.84 -0.56
C LEU A 120 -12.60 15.10 -0.66
N ARG A 121 -13.12 15.15 -1.89
CA ARG A 121 -14.54 15.23 -2.17
C ARG A 121 -15.33 14.15 -1.43
N GLY A 122 -16.42 14.55 -0.79
CA GLY A 122 -17.34 13.64 -0.11
C GLY A 122 -16.87 13.15 1.26
N ALA A 123 -15.84 13.76 1.86
CA ALA A 123 -15.42 13.43 3.22
C ALA A 123 -14.95 14.66 4.01
N LEU A 124 -15.51 14.81 5.22
CA LEU A 124 -15.08 15.81 6.22
C LEU A 124 -15.19 17.29 5.76
N LEU A 125 -15.98 17.59 4.73
CA LEU A 125 -16.13 18.95 4.20
C LEU A 125 -16.72 19.91 5.24
N ASP A 126 -17.66 19.42 6.05
CA ASP A 126 -18.42 20.24 7.01
C ASP A 126 -17.63 20.61 8.27
N ILE A 127 -16.44 20.00 8.49
CA ILE A 127 -15.64 20.29 9.68
C ILE A 127 -14.56 21.35 9.46
N TYR A 128 -14.42 21.85 8.23
CA TYR A 128 -13.46 22.89 7.88
C TYR A 128 -14.15 24.15 7.37
N PRO A 129 -13.68 25.35 7.69
CA PRO A 129 -14.23 26.59 7.15
C PRO A 129 -13.76 26.81 5.71
N LEU A 130 -14.24 25.97 4.80
CA LEU A 130 -13.88 26.01 3.38
C LEU A 130 -14.60 27.17 2.68
N ASP A 131 -13.86 27.97 1.93
CA ASP A 131 -14.41 28.91 0.97
C ASP A 131 -14.69 28.22 -0.38
N GLU A 132 -15.28 28.98 -1.32
CA GLU A 132 -15.60 28.49 -2.65
C GLU A 132 -14.35 28.07 -3.42
N GLU A 133 -13.26 28.82 -3.27
CA GLU A 133 -11.99 28.54 -3.94
C GLU A 133 -11.40 27.21 -3.46
N GLN A 134 -11.35 26.96 -2.15
CA GLN A 134 -10.87 25.72 -1.57
C GLN A 134 -11.76 24.55 -1.96
N THR A 135 -13.07 24.72 -1.96
CA THR A 135 -14.02 23.71 -2.42
C THR A 135 -13.75 23.32 -3.88
N ALA A 136 -13.60 24.30 -4.77
CA ALA A 136 -13.28 24.05 -6.18
C ALA A 136 -11.92 23.34 -6.36
N ARG A 137 -10.91 23.71 -5.55
CA ARG A 137 -9.61 23.05 -5.57
C ARG A 137 -9.69 21.59 -5.11
N ILE A 138 -10.47 21.29 -4.06
CA ILE A 138 -10.71 19.93 -3.56
C ILE A 138 -11.39 19.06 -4.63
N GLU A 139 -12.40 19.59 -5.32
CA GLU A 139 -13.08 18.91 -6.42
C GLU A 139 -12.10 18.56 -7.56
N LYS A 140 -11.33 19.56 -8.01
CA LYS A 140 -10.33 19.36 -9.06
C LYS A 140 -9.26 18.35 -8.66
N TYR A 141 -8.76 18.43 -7.43
CA TYR A 141 -7.77 17.49 -6.92
C TYR A 141 -8.34 16.07 -6.84
N SER A 142 -9.57 15.91 -6.35
CA SER A 142 -10.23 14.60 -6.22
C SER A 142 -10.44 13.94 -7.59
N THR A 143 -10.85 14.71 -8.59
CA THR A 143 -10.98 14.22 -9.98
C THR A 143 -9.61 13.81 -10.57
N LYS A 144 -8.56 14.60 -10.31
CA LYS A 144 -7.18 14.25 -10.72
C LYS A 144 -6.70 12.98 -10.01
N LEU A 145 -7.04 12.81 -8.73
CA LEU A 145 -6.71 11.61 -7.95
C LEU A 145 -7.33 10.36 -8.57
N GLU A 146 -8.63 10.39 -8.93
CA GLU A 146 -9.31 9.29 -9.63
C GLU A 146 -8.58 8.91 -10.92
N SER A 147 -8.25 9.91 -11.75
CA SER A 147 -7.50 9.70 -13.00
C SER A 147 -6.10 9.11 -12.75
N ASN A 148 -5.40 9.62 -11.74
CA ASN A 148 -4.07 9.13 -11.35
C ASN A 148 -4.13 7.68 -10.85
N ILE A 149 -5.16 7.30 -10.09
CA ILE A 149 -5.36 5.91 -9.65
C ILE A 149 -5.49 4.98 -10.87
N VAL A 150 -6.37 5.33 -11.82
CA VAL A 150 -6.59 4.51 -13.04
C VAL A 150 -5.31 4.40 -13.87
N ALA A 151 -4.59 5.50 -14.05
CA ALA A 151 -3.33 5.52 -14.79
C ALA A 151 -2.23 4.69 -14.10
N THR A 152 -2.15 4.75 -12.76
CA THR A 152 -1.15 3.99 -12.00
C THR A 152 -1.46 2.49 -12.05
N VAL A 153 -2.75 2.10 -11.99
CA VAL A 153 -3.17 0.71 -12.17
C VAL A 153 -2.83 0.22 -13.58
N SER A 154 -3.10 1.04 -14.64
CA SER A 154 -2.69 0.72 -16.02
C SER A 154 -1.21 0.37 -16.08
N LYS A 155 -0.37 1.24 -15.52
CA LYS A 155 1.07 1.07 -15.53
C LYS A 155 1.54 -0.17 -14.75
N ALA A 156 0.89 -0.47 -13.61
CA ALA A 156 1.19 -1.68 -12.86
C ALA A 156 0.82 -2.95 -13.63
N LEU A 157 -0.31 -2.95 -14.36
CA LEU A 157 -0.73 -4.06 -15.21
C LEU A 157 0.21 -4.25 -16.42
N GLU A 158 0.70 -3.16 -17.02
CA GLU A 158 1.69 -3.19 -18.11
C GLU A 158 3.04 -3.75 -17.66
N ASN A 159 3.38 -3.58 -16.37
CA ASN A 159 4.63 -4.05 -15.77
C ASN A 159 4.55 -5.49 -15.21
N LEU A 160 3.50 -6.26 -15.53
CA LEU A 160 3.38 -7.64 -15.07
C LEU A 160 4.49 -8.52 -15.63
N GLU A 161 5.31 -9.07 -14.75
CA GLU A 161 6.44 -9.97 -15.04
C GLU A 161 6.34 -11.23 -14.16
N PRO A 162 6.92 -12.37 -14.59
CA PRO A 162 7.03 -13.55 -13.75
C PRO A 162 7.62 -13.21 -12.38
N ALA A 163 6.99 -13.70 -11.32
CA ALA A 163 7.35 -13.35 -9.95
C ALA A 163 7.13 -14.50 -8.96
N LYS A 164 7.83 -14.41 -7.85
CA LYS A 164 7.62 -15.24 -6.65
C LYS A 164 6.93 -14.39 -5.59
N VAL A 165 5.81 -14.88 -5.08
CA VAL A 165 5.00 -14.19 -4.07
C VAL A 165 5.06 -14.97 -2.77
N PHE A 166 5.36 -14.27 -1.67
CA PHE A 166 5.44 -14.85 -0.33
C PHE A 166 4.60 -14.02 0.63
N SER A 167 4.02 -14.67 1.62
CA SER A 167 3.36 -14.01 2.74
C SER A 167 4.05 -14.38 4.04
N GLY A 168 3.98 -13.47 5.00
CA GLY A 168 4.55 -13.68 6.32
C GLY A 168 3.97 -12.71 7.33
N GLN A 169 4.40 -12.83 8.57
CA GLN A 169 3.97 -11.98 9.65
C GLN A 169 5.15 -11.62 10.56
N GLY A 170 5.33 -10.32 10.79
CA GLY A 170 6.21 -9.78 11.80
C GLY A 170 5.46 -9.31 13.04
N ILE A 171 6.20 -8.78 14.00
CA ILE A 171 5.65 -8.16 15.23
C ILE A 171 6.33 -6.81 15.45
N SER A 172 5.53 -5.77 15.73
CA SER A 172 6.02 -4.46 16.14
C SER A 172 5.25 -3.96 17.36
N ARG A 173 5.97 -3.58 18.41
CA ARG A 173 5.38 -3.29 19.73
C ARG A 173 5.34 -1.79 20.09
N PHE A 174 5.46 -0.89 19.11
CA PHE A 174 5.44 0.54 19.40
C PHE A 174 4.01 1.11 19.55
N GLY A 175 3.02 0.53 18.86
CA GLY A 175 1.62 0.93 18.97
C GLY A 175 1.07 0.76 20.39
N VAL A 176 0.19 1.67 20.80
CA VAL A 176 -0.49 1.64 22.10
C VAL A 176 -1.96 1.95 21.96
N ASN A 177 -2.77 1.42 22.86
CA ASN A 177 -4.17 1.80 22.95
C ASN A 177 -4.30 3.19 23.58
N ARG A 178 -4.55 4.23 22.77
CA ARG A 178 -4.63 5.62 23.24
C ARG A 178 -5.88 5.94 24.09
N ARG A 179 -6.89 5.09 24.06
CA ARG A 179 -8.10 5.27 24.89
C ARG A 179 -7.87 4.88 26.35
N ASN A 180 -6.95 3.96 26.59
CA ASN A 180 -6.64 3.43 27.90
C ASN A 180 -5.31 3.96 28.48
N ASN A 181 -4.51 4.69 27.69
CA ASN A 181 -3.22 5.22 28.10
C ASN A 181 -3.10 6.68 27.64
N MET A 182 -2.92 7.60 28.58
CA MET A 182 -2.67 9.00 28.27
C MET A 182 -1.31 9.15 27.60
N GLU A 183 -1.23 9.95 26.55
CA GLU A 183 -0.03 10.10 25.70
C GLU A 183 1.22 10.43 26.50
N ASN A 184 1.13 11.40 27.43
CA ASN A 184 2.22 11.84 28.29
C ASN A 184 2.69 10.78 29.29
N GLU A 185 1.85 9.77 29.61
CA GLU A 185 2.17 8.68 30.52
C GLU A 185 2.74 7.45 29.82
N VAL A 186 2.57 7.34 28.50
CA VAL A 186 2.96 6.16 27.72
C VAL A 186 4.41 5.73 27.96
N PRO A 187 5.43 6.61 27.99
CA PRO A 187 6.80 6.20 28.24
C PRO A 187 6.97 5.53 29.62
N LYS A 188 6.37 6.09 30.68
CA LYS A 188 6.41 5.55 32.01
C LYS A 188 5.67 4.22 32.17
N LEU A 189 4.45 4.16 31.59
CA LEU A 189 3.63 2.94 31.61
C LEU A 189 4.31 1.80 30.81
N ARG A 190 4.93 2.12 29.69
CA ARG A 190 5.69 1.15 28.89
C ARG A 190 6.88 0.60 29.66
N ALA A 191 7.69 1.45 30.26
CA ALA A 191 8.84 1.04 31.07
C ALA A 191 8.43 0.17 32.26
N ALA A 192 7.26 0.43 32.84
CA ALA A 192 6.72 -0.33 33.97
C ALA A 192 5.93 -1.59 33.57
N GLY A 193 5.76 -1.89 32.27
CA GLY A 193 4.93 -3.00 31.79
C GLY A 193 3.43 -2.84 32.12
N LYS A 194 2.94 -1.60 32.26
CA LYS A 194 1.58 -1.26 32.73
C LYS A 194 0.68 -0.66 31.63
N LEU A 195 1.05 -0.78 30.36
CA LEU A 195 0.16 -0.39 29.26
C LEU A 195 -1.12 -1.22 29.30
N ARG A 196 -2.26 -0.57 29.01
CA ARG A 196 -3.60 -1.16 29.10
C ARG A 196 -4.30 -1.17 27.74
N GLY A 197 -5.34 -1.99 27.66
CA GLY A 197 -6.25 -2.10 26.53
C GLY A 197 -5.74 -2.99 25.41
N PRO A 198 -6.64 -3.44 24.55
CA PRO A 198 -6.28 -4.29 23.41
C PRO A 198 -5.44 -3.50 22.41
N VAL A 199 -4.47 -4.18 21.81
CA VAL A 199 -3.61 -3.68 20.74
C VAL A 199 -3.22 -4.84 19.86
N ASP A 200 -3.22 -4.62 18.55
CA ASP A 200 -2.67 -5.55 17.58
C ASP A 200 -1.25 -5.17 17.23
N HIS A 201 -0.31 -6.04 17.53
CA HIS A 201 1.11 -5.88 17.24
C HIS A 201 1.55 -6.62 15.97
N SER A 202 0.64 -7.30 15.28
CA SER A 202 0.97 -8.02 14.06
C SER A 202 1.31 -7.08 12.91
N VAL A 203 2.26 -7.49 12.11
CA VAL A 203 2.66 -6.83 10.87
C VAL A 203 2.56 -7.86 9.75
N PRO A 204 1.37 -8.04 9.13
CA PRO A 204 1.25 -8.89 7.96
C PRO A 204 2.10 -8.32 6.83
N VAL A 205 2.76 -9.20 6.09
CA VAL A 205 3.68 -8.84 5.02
C VAL A 205 3.40 -9.67 3.77
N LEU A 206 3.37 -9.01 2.62
CA LEU A 206 3.39 -9.63 1.30
C LEU A 206 4.67 -9.21 0.58
N ILE A 207 5.45 -10.19 0.13
CA ILE A 207 6.77 -9.98 -0.49
C ILE A 207 6.71 -10.46 -1.93
N VAL A 208 7.10 -9.62 -2.87
CA VAL A 208 7.25 -9.97 -4.28
C VAL A 208 8.72 -9.92 -4.64
N ARG A 209 9.23 -11.01 -5.19
CA ARG A 209 10.59 -11.14 -5.73
C ARG A 209 10.52 -11.52 -7.21
N ASP A 210 11.52 -11.08 -7.98
CA ASP A 210 11.71 -11.59 -9.34
C ASP A 210 12.20 -13.06 -9.33
N MET A 211 12.44 -13.61 -10.51
CA MET A 211 12.87 -14.99 -10.66
C MET A 211 14.29 -15.23 -10.12
N GLU A 212 15.13 -14.18 -10.05
CA GLU A 212 16.47 -14.16 -9.46
C GLU A 212 16.48 -13.92 -7.94
N ASN A 213 15.28 -13.90 -7.30
CA ASN A 213 15.09 -13.63 -5.86
C ASN A 213 15.38 -12.19 -5.40
N LYS A 214 15.52 -11.23 -6.30
CA LYS A 214 15.64 -9.81 -5.95
C LYS A 214 14.27 -9.27 -5.49
N LEU A 215 14.28 -8.51 -4.40
CA LEU A 215 13.08 -7.84 -3.89
C LEU A 215 12.57 -6.79 -4.89
N LYS A 216 11.33 -6.93 -5.33
CA LYS A 216 10.64 -5.99 -6.24
C LYS A 216 9.64 -5.13 -5.49
N THR A 217 8.82 -5.74 -4.65
CA THR A 217 7.76 -5.05 -3.92
C THR A 217 7.57 -5.67 -2.54
N LEU A 218 7.34 -4.81 -1.57
CA LEU A 218 6.95 -5.17 -0.21
C LEU A 218 5.67 -4.42 0.15
N VAL A 219 4.62 -5.17 0.53
CA VAL A 219 3.40 -4.61 1.12
C VAL A 219 3.34 -5.06 2.57
N PHE A 220 3.09 -4.15 3.49
CA PHE A 220 2.88 -4.48 4.89
C PHE A 220 1.76 -3.63 5.48
N GLY A 221 1.12 -4.16 6.52
CA GLY A 221 0.10 -3.46 7.30
C GLY A 221 0.51 -3.36 8.77
N TYR A 222 0.03 -2.33 9.44
CA TYR A 222 0.18 -2.19 10.88
C TYR A 222 -1.01 -1.42 11.47
N ALA A 223 -1.62 -1.96 12.52
CA ALA A 223 -2.77 -1.35 13.18
C ALA A 223 -2.32 -0.19 14.08
N CYS A 224 -1.93 0.93 13.47
CA CYS A 224 -1.46 2.12 14.17
C CYS A 224 -2.04 3.38 13.53
N HIS A 225 -2.58 4.28 14.34
CA HIS A 225 -3.09 5.57 13.90
C HIS A 225 -1.94 6.50 13.50
N ASN A 226 -1.93 6.96 12.27
CA ASN A 226 -0.81 7.65 11.65
C ASN A 226 -0.86 9.16 11.97
N THR A 227 -0.34 9.57 13.12
CA THR A 227 -0.44 10.93 13.68
C THR A 227 0.90 11.56 14.03
N THR A 228 2.01 11.08 13.48
CA THR A 228 3.37 11.51 13.82
C THR A 228 3.59 13.01 13.61
N LEU A 229 3.06 13.60 12.54
CA LEU A 229 3.19 15.03 12.24
C LEU A 229 2.20 15.89 13.05
N SER A 230 1.26 15.28 13.81
CA SER A 230 0.30 16.01 14.65
C SER A 230 -0.44 17.10 13.88
N PHE A 231 -0.68 18.27 14.51
CA PHE A 231 -1.40 19.41 13.94
C PHE A 231 -0.58 20.27 12.97
N TYR A 232 0.62 19.88 12.60
CA TYR A 232 1.40 20.65 11.63
C TYR A 232 0.64 20.84 10.32
N ASN A 233 0.64 22.07 9.82
CA ASN A 233 0.01 22.44 8.54
C ASN A 233 0.96 22.19 7.36
N TRP A 234 1.64 21.05 7.35
CA TRP A 234 2.55 20.65 6.29
C TRP A 234 2.12 19.30 5.72
N CYS A 235 2.06 19.23 4.41
CA CYS A 235 1.68 18.01 3.69
C CYS A 235 2.77 16.94 3.83
N GLY A 236 2.38 15.70 4.22
CA GLY A 236 3.36 14.62 4.42
C GLY A 236 2.79 13.26 4.84
#